data_126c1df6279b2dfc1af9b0ac0a195cf7
#
_entry.id   126c1df6279b2dfc1af9b0ac0a195cf7
#
_cell.length_a   1.000
_cell.length_b   1.000
_cell.length_c   1.000
_cell.angle_alpha   90.00
_cell.angle_beta   90.00
_cell.angle_gamma   90.00
#
_symmetry.space_group_name_H-M   'P 1'
#
loop_
_entity.id
_entity.type
_entity.pdbx_description
1 polymer ?
#
loop_
_entity_poly.entity_id
_entity_poly.type
_entity_poly.pdbx_seq_one_letter_code
_entity_poly.pdbx_strand_id
1 'polypeptide(L)'
;MSRIGKKAVAIPSGVTAAIDGGQLSVKGPKGTLAMTLSDNIKYEVGEGSISVQPANDTREARAFWGMQRTLVQNLITGVTEGFTKVLEITGVGYRANSQGKTLKLQLGYSHDVDFAVPEGIEIKTPDNTTIEISGIDKQKVGQVAAEIRRWRKPEPYKGKGIKYRGEYIFRKEGKKK
;
A
#
# COMPACT_ATOMS: atom_id res chain seq x y z
N MET A 1 26.92 -3.27 -2.69
CA MET A 1 26.30 -2.43 -3.73
C MET A 1 24.88 -2.93 -4.02
N SER A 2 23.87 -2.02 -4.12
CA SER A 2 22.46 -2.40 -4.37
C SER A 2 22.22 -2.61 -5.87
N ARG A 3 21.84 -3.83 -6.28
CA ARG A 3 21.44 -4.11 -7.67
C ARG A 3 20.14 -3.38 -8.06
N ILE A 4 19.24 -3.17 -7.07
CA ILE A 4 17.98 -2.45 -7.28
C ILE A 4 18.26 -0.94 -7.43
N GLY A 5 19.08 -0.37 -6.58
CA GLY A 5 19.40 1.06 -6.60
C GLY A 5 20.04 1.54 -7.91
N LYS A 6 20.83 0.70 -8.57
CA LYS A 6 21.50 1.03 -9.85
C LYS A 6 20.52 1.17 -11.04
N LYS A 7 19.31 0.62 -10.94
CA LYS A 7 18.33 0.72 -12.03
C LYS A 7 17.63 2.07 -11.98
N ALA A 8 17.78 2.88 -13.02
CA ALA A 8 16.98 4.10 -13.18
C ALA A 8 15.49 3.77 -13.16
N VAL A 9 14.68 4.72 -12.70
CA VAL A 9 13.22 4.60 -12.70
C VAL A 9 12.69 5.31 -13.94
N ALA A 10 12.08 4.57 -14.85
CA ALA A 10 11.51 5.14 -16.05
C ALA A 10 10.28 6.02 -15.72
N ILE A 11 10.17 7.16 -16.37
CA ILE A 11 9.00 8.05 -16.33
C ILE A 11 8.15 7.74 -17.57
N PRO A 12 6.96 7.13 -17.42
CA PRO A 12 6.09 6.85 -18.54
C PRO A 12 5.51 8.14 -19.12
N SER A 13 5.03 8.06 -20.37
CA SER A 13 4.35 9.17 -21.04
C SER A 13 3.13 9.63 -20.24
N GLY A 14 2.98 10.95 -20.06
CA GLY A 14 1.88 11.53 -19.27
C GLY A 14 2.18 11.68 -17.77
N VAL A 15 3.40 11.35 -17.33
CA VAL A 15 3.88 11.61 -15.97
C VAL A 15 4.94 12.70 -16.00
N THR A 16 4.81 13.67 -15.10
CA THR A 16 5.83 14.73 -14.88
C THR A 16 6.39 14.57 -13.47
N ALA A 17 7.71 14.68 -13.37
CA ALA A 17 8.42 14.66 -12.10
C ALA A 17 9.26 15.93 -11.95
N ALA A 18 9.18 16.57 -10.80
CA ALA A 18 9.95 17.75 -10.47
C ALA A 18 10.51 17.67 -9.06
N ILE A 19 11.71 18.19 -8.85
CA ILE A 19 12.32 18.33 -7.53
C ILE A 19 12.29 19.81 -7.18
N ASP A 20 11.64 20.13 -6.07
CA ASP A 20 11.58 21.49 -5.55
C ASP A 20 11.68 21.45 -4.02
N GLY A 21 12.53 22.34 -3.46
CA GLY A 21 12.66 22.51 -2.01
C GLY A 21 12.94 21.23 -1.20
N GLY A 22 13.67 20.26 -1.77
CA GLY A 22 13.95 18.98 -1.10
C GLY A 22 12.79 17.98 -1.13
N GLN A 23 11.80 18.23 -1.98
CA GLN A 23 10.69 17.30 -2.26
C GLN A 23 10.68 16.87 -3.72
N LEU A 24 10.44 15.59 -3.95
CA LEU A 24 10.11 15.05 -5.27
C LEU A 24 8.60 15.02 -5.42
N SER A 25 8.07 15.81 -6.36
CA SER A 25 6.66 15.80 -6.75
C SER A 25 6.50 15.06 -8.06
N VAL A 26 5.56 14.13 -8.10
CA VAL A 26 5.23 13.34 -9.30
C VAL A 26 3.74 13.50 -9.60
N LYS A 27 3.45 14.02 -10.80
CA LYS A 27 2.08 14.22 -11.28
C LYS A 27 1.79 13.27 -12.44
N GLY A 28 0.69 12.56 -12.36
CA GLY A 28 0.23 11.63 -13.38
C GLY A 28 -1.29 11.63 -13.56
N PRO A 29 -1.83 10.72 -14.38
CA PRO A 29 -3.26 10.68 -14.73
C PRO A 29 -4.18 10.44 -13.52
N LYS A 30 -3.72 9.75 -12.48
CA LYS A 30 -4.53 9.46 -11.29
C LYS A 30 -4.37 10.49 -10.16
N GLY A 31 -3.44 11.41 -10.27
CA GLY A 31 -3.23 12.45 -9.26
C GLY A 31 -1.78 12.86 -9.10
N THR A 32 -1.51 13.51 -7.98
CA THR A 32 -0.16 14.00 -7.63
C THR A 32 0.24 13.42 -6.30
N LEU A 33 1.46 12.92 -6.22
CA LEU A 33 2.12 12.49 -4.99
C LEU A 33 3.42 13.25 -4.81
N ALA A 34 3.79 13.47 -3.56
CA ALA A 34 5.08 14.07 -3.21
C ALA A 34 5.74 13.28 -2.09
N MET A 35 7.06 13.24 -2.09
CA MET A 35 7.85 12.67 -1.02
C MET A 35 9.02 13.59 -0.65
N THR A 36 9.35 13.63 0.63
CA THR A 36 10.55 14.31 1.10
C THR A 36 11.78 13.49 0.73
N LEU A 37 12.78 14.16 0.16
CA LEU A 37 14.04 13.56 -0.24
C LEU A 37 14.96 13.42 0.97
N SER A 38 15.81 12.39 0.95
CA SER A 38 16.82 12.16 1.98
C SER A 38 18.14 12.81 1.55
N ASP A 39 18.80 13.53 2.45
CA ASP A 39 20.10 14.17 2.23
C ASP A 39 21.23 13.16 1.93
N ASN A 40 21.05 11.91 2.33
CA ASN A 40 21.99 10.83 2.06
C ASN A 40 21.95 10.30 0.62
N ILE A 41 21.02 10.80 -0.20
CA ILE A 41 20.77 10.31 -1.56
C ILE A 41 20.72 11.49 -2.54
N LYS A 42 21.37 11.33 -3.67
CA LYS A 42 21.27 12.24 -4.83
C LYS A 42 20.21 11.74 -5.78
N TYR A 43 19.36 12.65 -6.23
CA TYR A 43 18.28 12.39 -7.18
C TYR A 43 18.51 13.26 -8.41
N GLU A 44 18.47 12.66 -9.57
CA GLU A 44 18.61 13.33 -10.85
C GLU A 44 17.41 12.98 -11.72
N VAL A 45 16.65 14.01 -12.11
CA VAL A 45 15.52 13.87 -13.03
C VAL A 45 16.05 14.20 -14.43
N GLY A 46 16.15 13.17 -15.26
CA GLY A 46 16.52 13.28 -16.68
C GLY A 46 15.32 13.15 -17.59
N GLU A 47 15.57 13.29 -18.90
CA GLU A 47 14.54 13.05 -19.91
C GLU A 47 14.11 11.58 -19.90
N GLY A 48 12.92 11.32 -19.34
CA GLY A 48 12.29 9.98 -19.32
C GLY A 48 12.74 9.04 -18.20
N SER A 49 13.61 9.48 -17.27
CA SER A 49 14.00 8.63 -16.14
C SER A 49 14.47 9.42 -14.92
N ILE A 50 14.35 8.81 -13.74
CA ILE A 50 14.90 9.31 -12.48
C ILE A 50 16.04 8.40 -12.04
N SER A 51 17.23 8.96 -11.88
CA SER A 51 18.39 8.30 -11.31
C SER A 51 18.47 8.56 -9.81
N VAL A 52 18.78 7.54 -9.05
CA VAL A 52 18.94 7.59 -7.59
C VAL A 52 20.31 7.05 -7.23
N GLN A 53 21.15 7.86 -6.60
CA GLN A 53 22.52 7.50 -6.24
C GLN A 53 22.82 7.86 -4.78
N PRO A 54 23.72 7.14 -4.08
CA PRO A 54 24.15 7.54 -2.76
C PRO A 54 24.93 8.86 -2.83
N ALA A 55 24.67 9.79 -1.91
CA ALA A 55 25.36 11.08 -1.86
C ALA A 55 26.82 10.93 -1.39
N ASN A 56 27.08 9.91 -0.58
CA ASN A 56 28.40 9.58 -0.03
C ASN A 56 28.55 8.07 0.15
N ASP A 57 29.76 7.62 0.48
CA ASP A 57 30.08 6.19 0.66
C ASP A 57 29.79 5.65 2.07
N THR A 58 28.94 6.33 2.85
CA THR A 58 28.56 5.87 4.18
C THR A 58 27.71 4.60 4.14
N ARG A 59 27.73 3.86 5.24
CA ARG A 59 26.89 2.67 5.41
C ARG A 59 25.40 3.02 5.32
N GLU A 60 25.01 4.18 5.84
CA GLU A 60 23.63 4.69 5.85
C GLU A 60 23.15 5.01 4.43
N ALA A 61 23.93 5.79 3.65
CA ALA A 61 23.59 6.11 2.27
C ALA A 61 23.40 4.84 1.43
N ARG A 62 24.28 3.84 1.61
CA ARG A 62 24.15 2.54 0.92
C ARG A 62 22.90 1.74 1.36
N ALA A 63 22.52 1.83 2.63
CA ALA A 63 21.30 1.18 3.14
C ALA A 63 20.04 1.84 2.59
N PHE A 64 19.98 3.17 2.55
CA PHE A 64 18.84 3.93 2.03
C PHE A 64 18.69 3.85 0.50
N TRP A 65 19.77 3.65 -0.24
CA TRP A 65 19.78 3.72 -1.69
C TRP A 65 18.69 2.86 -2.37
N GLY A 66 18.63 1.57 -2.04
CA GLY A 66 17.64 0.66 -2.63
C GLY A 66 16.20 0.99 -2.20
N MET A 67 16.02 1.42 -0.94
CA MET A 67 14.72 1.80 -0.41
C MET A 67 14.20 3.06 -1.13
N GLN A 68 15.00 4.12 -1.21
CA GLN A 68 14.62 5.38 -1.85
C GLN A 68 14.28 5.19 -3.33
N ARG A 69 15.07 4.41 -4.06
CA ARG A 69 14.75 4.04 -5.43
C ARG A 69 13.38 3.36 -5.55
N THR A 70 13.06 2.47 -4.61
CA THR A 70 11.77 1.77 -4.61
C THR A 70 10.62 2.72 -4.26
N LEU A 71 10.83 3.68 -3.36
CA LEU A 71 9.84 4.72 -3.06
C LEU A 71 9.53 5.57 -4.29
N VAL A 72 10.55 6.02 -5.02
CA VAL A 72 10.37 6.75 -6.29
C VAL A 72 9.58 5.91 -7.30
N GLN A 73 9.90 4.63 -7.45
CA GLN A 73 9.12 3.72 -8.32
C GLN A 73 7.66 3.61 -7.88
N ASN A 74 7.41 3.52 -6.58
CA ASN A 74 6.05 3.45 -6.05
C ASN A 74 5.26 4.75 -6.32
N LEU A 75 5.89 5.92 -6.28
CA LEU A 75 5.23 7.19 -6.65
C LEU A 75 4.77 7.15 -8.11
N ILE A 76 5.67 6.77 -9.02
CA ILE A 76 5.35 6.71 -10.46
C ILE A 76 4.24 5.69 -10.73
N THR A 77 4.36 4.47 -10.20
CA THR A 77 3.31 3.44 -10.34
C THR A 77 1.98 3.89 -9.72
N GLY A 78 2.04 4.58 -8.58
CA GLY A 78 0.85 5.08 -7.90
C GLY A 78 0.06 6.10 -8.72
N VAL A 79 0.73 7.07 -9.34
CA VAL A 79 0.08 8.10 -10.16
C VAL A 79 -0.34 7.61 -11.54
N THR A 80 0.18 6.47 -12.01
CA THR A 80 -0.18 5.83 -13.30
C THR A 80 -1.26 4.77 -13.13
N GLU A 81 -0.93 3.68 -12.49
CA GLU A 81 -1.79 2.49 -12.33
C GLU A 81 -2.60 2.52 -11.03
N GLY A 82 -2.00 3.07 -9.98
CA GLY A 82 -2.50 2.99 -8.62
C GLY A 82 -2.17 1.64 -7.96
N PHE A 83 -2.63 1.48 -6.72
CA PHE A 83 -2.46 0.26 -5.96
C PHE A 83 -3.81 -0.25 -5.48
N THR A 84 -3.97 -1.57 -5.51
CA THR A 84 -5.16 -2.24 -4.98
C THR A 84 -4.74 -3.36 -4.04
N LYS A 85 -5.39 -3.44 -2.89
CA LYS A 85 -5.30 -4.55 -1.95
C LYS A 85 -6.68 -5.13 -1.75
N VAL A 86 -6.77 -6.45 -1.79
CA VAL A 86 -8.04 -7.16 -1.60
C VAL A 86 -7.98 -7.96 -0.32
N LEU A 87 -9.00 -7.78 0.51
CA LEU A 87 -9.22 -8.56 1.72
C LEU A 87 -10.42 -9.47 1.52
N GLU A 88 -10.34 -10.66 2.09
CA GLU A 88 -11.39 -11.67 2.10
C GLU A 88 -11.84 -11.94 3.53
N ILE A 89 -13.14 -11.95 3.74
CA ILE A 89 -13.75 -12.20 5.04
C ILE A 89 -14.27 -13.64 5.04
N THR A 90 -13.87 -14.39 6.04
CA THR A 90 -14.34 -15.77 6.27
C THR A 90 -15.01 -15.86 7.63
N GLY A 91 -16.27 -16.32 7.66
CA GLY A 91 -17.01 -16.50 8.91
C GLY A 91 -18.51 -16.45 8.68
N VAL A 92 -19.27 -17.27 9.40
CA VAL A 92 -20.74 -17.28 9.33
C VAL A 92 -21.26 -15.96 9.91
N GLY A 93 -22.07 -15.24 9.13
CA GLY A 93 -22.64 -13.95 9.52
C GLY A 93 -21.70 -12.76 9.41
N TYR A 94 -20.44 -12.96 9.00
CA TYR A 94 -19.51 -11.85 8.78
C TYR A 94 -19.80 -11.15 7.45
N ARG A 95 -19.88 -9.83 7.47
CA ARG A 95 -20.21 -9.02 6.30
C ARG A 95 -19.45 -7.72 6.31
N ALA A 96 -19.19 -7.19 5.12
CA ALA A 96 -18.68 -5.84 4.89
C ALA A 96 -19.63 -5.10 3.93
N ASN A 97 -19.85 -3.83 4.19
CA ASN A 97 -20.63 -2.96 3.31
C ASN A 97 -19.98 -1.57 3.27
N SER A 98 -19.56 -1.14 2.10
CA SER A 98 -19.03 0.20 1.86
C SER A 98 -20.18 1.18 1.61
N GLN A 99 -20.23 2.24 2.41
CA GLN A 99 -21.21 3.32 2.33
C GLN A 99 -20.48 4.66 2.13
N GLY A 100 -19.96 4.88 0.93
CA GLY A 100 -19.22 6.10 0.60
C GLY A 100 -17.93 6.26 1.40
N LYS A 101 -17.94 7.14 2.41
CA LYS A 101 -16.77 7.40 3.27
C LYS A 101 -16.67 6.51 4.51
N THR A 102 -17.56 5.55 4.67
CA THR A 102 -17.58 4.64 5.82
C THR A 102 -17.70 3.21 5.35
N LEU A 103 -16.86 2.33 5.90
CA LEU A 103 -16.96 0.88 5.73
C LEU A 103 -17.57 0.29 6.99
N LYS A 104 -18.76 -0.31 6.88
CA LYS A 104 -19.41 -1.05 7.96
C LYS A 104 -18.99 -2.51 7.93
N LEU A 105 -18.54 -3.02 9.08
CA LEU A 105 -18.08 -4.39 9.24
C LEU A 105 -18.90 -5.09 10.32
N GLN A 106 -19.51 -6.20 9.97
CA GLN A 106 -20.16 -7.12 10.91
C GLN A 106 -19.25 -8.33 11.09
N LEU A 107 -18.57 -8.41 12.23
CA LEU A 107 -17.52 -9.39 12.47
C LEU A 107 -17.82 -10.30 13.68
N GLY A 108 -19.10 -10.44 14.04
CA GLY A 108 -19.55 -11.26 15.17
C GLY A 108 -19.25 -10.63 16.53
N TYR A 109 -19.16 -9.31 16.58
CA TYR A 109 -19.22 -8.51 17.81
C TYR A 109 -20.67 -8.14 18.12
N SER A 110 -20.93 -7.67 19.33
CA SER A 110 -22.25 -7.17 19.76
C SER A 110 -22.67 -5.87 19.07
N HIS A 111 -21.74 -5.18 18.43
CA HIS A 111 -21.94 -3.94 17.69
C HIS A 111 -21.25 -4.00 16.34
N ASP A 112 -21.74 -3.23 15.39
CA ASP A 112 -21.09 -3.04 14.11
C ASP A 112 -19.82 -2.20 14.27
N VAL A 113 -18.82 -2.47 13.45
CA VAL A 113 -17.59 -1.68 13.39
C VAL A 113 -17.69 -0.72 12.21
N ASP A 114 -17.69 0.57 12.51
CA ASP A 114 -17.67 1.63 11.50
C ASP A 114 -16.22 2.11 11.31
N PHE A 115 -15.67 1.86 10.11
CA PHE A 115 -14.33 2.30 9.73
C PHE A 115 -14.44 3.52 8.79
N ALA A 116 -13.91 4.67 9.23
CA ALA A 116 -13.84 5.87 8.40
C ALA A 116 -12.76 5.71 7.32
N VAL A 117 -13.14 5.89 6.06
CA VAL A 117 -12.21 5.81 4.93
C VAL A 117 -11.39 7.09 4.84
N PRO A 118 -10.05 7.03 4.94
CA PRO A 118 -9.21 8.21 4.84
C PRO A 118 -9.18 8.79 3.42
N GLU A 119 -8.82 10.06 3.31
CA GLU A 119 -8.71 10.74 2.02
C GLU A 119 -7.65 10.11 1.11
N GLY A 120 -7.99 10.00 -0.18
CA GLY A 120 -7.13 9.40 -1.20
C GLY A 120 -7.23 7.88 -1.28
N ILE A 121 -8.14 7.26 -0.52
CA ILE A 121 -8.46 5.84 -0.57
C ILE A 121 -9.90 5.64 -1.01
N GLU A 122 -10.11 4.68 -1.88
CA GLU A 122 -11.43 4.19 -2.28
C GLU A 122 -11.60 2.75 -1.79
N ILE A 123 -12.72 2.46 -1.14
CA ILE A 123 -13.07 1.11 -0.69
C ILE A 123 -14.34 0.66 -1.41
N LYS A 124 -14.26 -0.48 -2.07
CA LYS A 124 -15.39 -1.16 -2.72
C LYS A 124 -15.63 -2.51 -2.07
N THR A 125 -16.88 -2.88 -1.97
CA THR A 125 -17.30 -4.21 -1.53
C THR A 125 -18.13 -4.85 -2.66
N PRO A 126 -17.47 -5.49 -3.66
CA PRO A 126 -18.18 -6.17 -4.74
C PRO A 126 -19.11 -7.26 -4.20
N ASP A 127 -18.68 -7.91 -3.12
CA ASP A 127 -19.45 -8.89 -2.37
C ASP A 127 -19.38 -8.55 -0.88
N ASN A 128 -20.35 -9.04 -0.10
CA ASN A 128 -20.37 -8.86 1.35
C ASN A 128 -19.15 -9.45 2.09
N THR A 129 -18.36 -10.26 1.42
CA THR A 129 -17.19 -10.96 1.96
C THR A 129 -15.87 -10.51 1.35
N THR A 130 -15.92 -9.60 0.38
CA THR A 130 -14.72 -9.10 -0.32
C THR A 130 -14.62 -7.59 -0.16
N ILE A 131 -13.45 -7.11 0.25
CA ILE A 131 -13.16 -5.68 0.39
C ILE A 131 -12.00 -5.35 -0.54
N GLU A 132 -12.21 -4.47 -1.50
CA GLU A 132 -11.19 -3.93 -2.39
C GLU A 132 -10.81 -2.53 -1.93
N ILE A 133 -9.54 -2.32 -1.66
CA ILE A 133 -8.98 -1.05 -1.19
C ILE A 133 -8.04 -0.55 -2.27
N SER A 134 -8.38 0.59 -2.86
CA SER A 134 -7.59 1.20 -3.94
C SER A 134 -7.17 2.62 -3.60
N GLY A 135 -6.04 3.04 -4.17
CA GLY A 135 -5.50 4.39 -3.99
C GLY A 135 -4.18 4.60 -4.74
N ILE A 136 -3.77 5.83 -4.79
CA ILE A 136 -2.52 6.22 -5.45
C ILE A 136 -1.29 5.99 -4.56
N ASP A 137 -1.45 6.06 -3.24
CA ASP A 137 -0.37 5.89 -2.27
C ASP A 137 -0.33 4.45 -1.74
N LYS A 138 0.74 3.71 -2.09
CA LYS A 138 0.95 2.33 -1.66
C LYS A 138 0.97 2.18 -0.14
N GLN A 139 1.57 3.15 0.56
CA GLN A 139 1.68 3.12 2.01
C GLN A 139 0.30 3.27 2.66
N LYS A 140 -0.49 4.25 2.22
CA LYS A 140 -1.86 4.45 2.73
C LYS A 140 -2.76 3.25 2.45
N VAL A 141 -2.73 2.71 1.22
CA VAL A 141 -3.48 1.49 0.85
C VAL A 141 -3.11 0.32 1.75
N GLY A 142 -1.79 0.12 1.99
CA GLY A 142 -1.30 -0.93 2.87
C GLY A 142 -1.70 -0.74 4.33
N GLN A 143 -1.64 0.48 4.83
CA GLN A 143 -2.01 0.85 6.20
C GLN A 143 -3.51 0.59 6.44
N VAL A 144 -4.38 1.10 5.56
CA VAL A 144 -5.83 0.89 5.65
C VAL A 144 -6.18 -0.60 5.62
N ALA A 145 -5.55 -1.36 4.74
CA ALA A 145 -5.76 -2.81 4.67
C ALA A 145 -5.34 -3.52 5.98
N ALA A 146 -4.23 -3.11 6.57
CA ALA A 146 -3.74 -3.66 7.83
C ALA A 146 -4.66 -3.29 9.02
N GLU A 147 -5.18 -2.06 9.05
CA GLU A 147 -6.13 -1.61 10.07
C GLU A 147 -7.45 -2.36 10.01
N ILE A 148 -8.03 -2.51 8.81
CA ILE A 148 -9.25 -3.31 8.62
C ILE A 148 -9.02 -4.76 9.06
N ARG A 149 -7.90 -5.38 8.65
CA ARG A 149 -7.55 -6.75 9.04
C ARG A 149 -7.34 -6.88 10.56
N ARG A 150 -6.88 -5.84 11.24
CA ARG A 150 -6.64 -5.83 12.69
C ARG A 150 -7.90 -6.04 13.52
N TRP A 151 -9.07 -5.61 13.04
CA TRP A 151 -10.34 -5.78 13.75
C TRP A 151 -10.69 -7.24 14.00
N ARG A 152 -10.40 -8.14 13.05
CA ARG A 152 -10.61 -9.57 13.23
C ARG A 152 -9.60 -10.35 12.41
N LYS A 153 -8.42 -10.58 12.97
CA LYS A 153 -7.40 -11.42 12.33
C LYS A 153 -7.90 -12.87 12.16
N PRO A 154 -7.46 -13.59 11.11
CA PRO A 154 -7.85 -14.98 10.93
C PRO A 154 -7.37 -15.85 12.08
N GLU A 155 -8.25 -16.68 12.60
CA GLU A 155 -7.95 -17.62 13.68
C GLU A 155 -7.31 -18.92 13.12
N PRO A 156 -6.49 -19.62 13.92
CA PRO A 156 -5.70 -20.75 13.43
C PRO A 156 -6.48 -22.07 13.32
N TYR A 157 -7.74 -22.15 13.73
CA TYR A 157 -8.49 -23.43 13.72
C TYR A 157 -9.41 -23.56 12.50
N LYS A 158 -10.37 -22.66 12.35
CA LYS A 158 -11.30 -22.63 11.21
C LYS A 158 -10.97 -21.56 10.18
N GLY A 159 -10.01 -20.68 10.48
CA GLY A 159 -9.58 -19.59 9.61
C GLY A 159 -10.60 -18.45 9.52
N LYS A 160 -11.49 -18.30 10.53
CA LYS A 160 -12.45 -17.20 10.59
C LYS A 160 -11.72 -15.88 10.82
N GLY A 161 -12.08 -14.86 10.08
CA GLY A 161 -11.51 -13.53 10.18
C GLY A 161 -11.28 -12.89 8.82
N ILE A 162 -10.56 -11.80 8.81
CA ILE A 162 -10.18 -11.02 7.61
C ILE A 162 -8.75 -11.37 7.23
N LYS A 163 -8.55 -11.84 6.02
CA LYS A 163 -7.24 -12.19 5.45
C LYS A 163 -6.99 -11.41 4.15
N TYR A 164 -5.74 -11.30 3.75
CA TYR A 164 -5.42 -10.85 2.39
C TYR A 164 -5.80 -11.93 1.37
N ARG A 165 -6.18 -11.54 0.17
CA ARG A 165 -6.40 -12.49 -0.93
C ARG A 165 -5.11 -13.26 -1.20
N GLY A 166 -5.22 -14.59 -1.22
CA GLY A 166 -4.06 -15.47 -1.40
C GLY A 166 -3.20 -15.69 -0.15
N GLU A 167 -3.56 -15.11 1.01
CA GLU A 167 -2.84 -15.37 2.26
C GLU A 167 -3.11 -16.80 2.73
N TYR A 168 -2.03 -17.58 2.89
CA TYR A 168 -2.10 -18.90 3.49
C TYR A 168 -2.19 -18.79 5.00
N ILE A 169 -3.26 -19.36 5.58
CA ILE A 169 -3.45 -19.42 7.04
C ILE A 169 -3.08 -20.82 7.52
N PHE A 170 -2.03 -20.90 8.32
CA PHE A 170 -1.66 -22.16 8.97
C PHE A 170 -2.76 -22.57 9.95
N ARG A 171 -3.36 -23.75 9.73
CA ARG A 171 -4.42 -24.29 10.58
C ARG A 171 -3.83 -25.31 11.54
N LYS A 172 -4.18 -25.15 12.82
CA LYS A 172 -3.85 -26.11 13.87
C LYS A 172 -5.00 -27.11 14.03
N GLU A 173 -4.66 -28.34 14.38
CA GLU A 173 -5.66 -29.31 14.81
C GLU A 173 -6.19 -28.94 16.19
N GLY A 174 -7.51 -29.07 16.41
CA GLY A 174 -8.11 -28.95 17.73
C GLY A 174 -7.72 -30.14 18.62
N LYS A 175 -7.97 -30.03 19.93
CA LYS A 175 -7.81 -31.16 20.84
C LYS A 175 -8.66 -32.33 20.35
N LYS A 176 -8.03 -33.47 20.09
CA LYS A 176 -8.73 -34.75 19.99
C LYS A 176 -9.35 -35.05 21.37
N LYS A 177 -10.64 -35.31 21.42
CA LYS A 177 -11.29 -35.89 22.62
C LYS A 177 -10.77 -37.30 22.83
#